data_4f3d44ebaa8b2f25975fca3adf823a96
#
_entry.id   4f3d44ebaa8b2f25975fca3adf823a96
#
_cell.length_a   1.000
_cell.length_b   1.000
_cell.length_c   1.000
_cell.angle_alpha   90.00
_cell.angle_beta   90.00
_cell.angle_gamma   90.00
#
_symmetry.space_group_name_H-M   'P 1'
#
loop_
_entity.id
_entity.type
_entity.pdbx_description
1 polymer ?
#
loop_
_entity_poly.entity_id
_entity_poly.type
_entity_poly.pdbx_seq_one_letter_code
_entity_poly.pdbx_strand_id
1 'polypeptide(L)'
;MGEEDLFMDNEKSIATYAGSGIPVEWVGANYKMRPEYAFTYAFRKGVTQLSYISRKNDSLNNKIHNWFGDNKGYTTEYCQSFYACAIGNTSNTDAITAIYSNVGEYQGQIVDLKVTVPAWGTVNNDHVGKDKTKITPCVLFYKDRIAFNTISVGTVRFQFEFLNHNTSVQIYPKGHITAVDLDSGQGIRTYDSWGVDHIYLR
;
A
#
# COMPACT_ATOMS: atom_id res chain seq x y z
N MET A 1 -0.86 -9.85 27.46
CA MET A 1 -0.68 -8.41 27.61
C MET A 1 -1.50 -7.77 26.49
N GLY A 2 -2.46 -6.91 26.88
CA GLY A 2 -3.52 -6.51 25.99
C GLY A 2 -3.05 -5.64 24.84
N GLU A 3 -3.53 -5.97 23.65
CA GLU A 3 -3.56 -5.06 22.51
C GLU A 3 -4.49 -3.92 22.91
N GLU A 4 -3.98 -2.71 23.06
CA GLU A 4 -4.84 -1.53 23.22
C GLU A 4 -5.46 -1.21 21.86
N ASP A 5 -6.73 -1.62 21.71
CA ASP A 5 -7.58 -1.21 20.60
C ASP A 5 -7.98 0.25 20.81
N LEU A 6 -7.42 1.16 20.04
CA LEU A 6 -7.93 2.53 19.98
C LEU A 6 -9.15 2.58 19.05
N PHE A 7 -10.32 2.41 19.66
CA PHE A 7 -11.59 2.65 18.97
C PHE A 7 -11.92 4.15 19.01
N MET A 8 -12.18 4.70 17.84
CA MET A 8 -12.74 6.03 17.71
C MET A 8 -14.24 5.93 17.52
N ASP A 9 -14.96 6.50 18.49
CA ASP A 9 -16.38 6.76 18.37
C ASP A 9 -16.61 7.91 17.41
N ASN A 10 -17.16 7.60 16.27
CA ASN A 10 -18.06 8.32 15.39
C ASN A 10 -17.80 8.06 13.91
N GLU A 11 -18.69 7.28 13.32
CA GLU A 11 -19.11 7.19 11.91
C GLU A 11 -18.08 6.82 10.82
N LYS A 12 -16.77 6.78 11.11
CA LYS A 12 -15.76 6.16 10.24
C LYS A 12 -14.77 5.43 11.12
N SER A 13 -15.02 4.16 11.38
CA SER A 13 -14.09 3.34 12.16
C SER A 13 -12.81 3.08 11.39
N ILE A 14 -11.83 3.96 11.53
CA ILE A 14 -10.44 3.69 11.17
C ILE A 14 -9.83 3.02 12.40
N ALA A 15 -9.54 1.74 12.31
CA ALA A 15 -8.78 1.05 13.35
C ALA A 15 -7.29 1.16 13.01
N THR A 16 -6.54 1.89 13.82
CA THR A 16 -5.07 1.91 13.77
C THR A 16 -4.56 1.10 14.94
N TYR A 17 -3.84 0.02 14.64
CA TYR A 17 -3.19 -0.80 15.66
C TYR A 17 -1.72 -0.42 15.73
N ALA A 18 -1.32 0.17 16.85
CA ALA A 18 0.09 0.32 17.19
C ALA A 18 0.53 -0.86 18.04
N GLY A 19 1.67 -1.47 17.72
CA GLY A 19 2.32 -2.41 18.62
C GLY A 19 2.66 -1.74 19.95
N SER A 20 2.77 -2.50 21.04
CA SER A 20 3.14 -1.95 22.34
C SER A 20 4.47 -1.21 22.26
N GLY A 21 4.48 0.06 22.64
CA GLY A 21 5.67 0.90 22.67
C GLY A 21 5.74 1.98 21.59
N ILE A 22 4.92 1.95 20.53
CA ILE A 22 4.88 3.04 19.55
C ILE A 22 3.96 4.16 20.07
N PRO A 23 4.47 5.39 20.28
CA PRO A 23 3.63 6.50 20.66
C PRO A 23 2.60 6.83 19.57
N VAL A 24 1.35 7.01 19.97
CA VAL A 24 0.26 7.45 19.09
C VAL A 24 -0.21 8.82 19.55
N GLU A 25 -0.29 9.77 18.65
CA GLU A 25 -0.66 11.14 18.94
C GLU A 25 -1.68 11.68 17.95
N TRP A 26 -2.75 12.30 18.45
CA TRP A 26 -3.68 13.09 17.66
C TRP A 26 -3.06 14.45 17.33
N VAL A 27 -3.03 14.78 16.05
CA VAL A 27 -2.46 16.03 15.56
C VAL A 27 -3.51 16.81 14.78
N GLY A 28 -3.54 18.11 14.98
CA GLY A 28 -4.41 19.01 14.22
C GLY A 28 -3.90 19.26 12.80
N ALA A 29 -4.72 19.91 11.99
CA ALA A 29 -4.44 20.22 10.59
C ALA A 29 -3.14 21.03 10.40
N ASN A 30 -2.69 21.74 11.43
CA ASN A 30 -1.46 22.57 11.40
C ASN A 30 -0.21 21.82 11.89
N TYR A 31 -0.28 20.51 12.09
CA TYR A 31 0.89 19.74 12.51
C TYR A 31 2.02 19.89 11.48
N LYS A 32 3.19 20.26 12.00
CA LYS A 32 4.43 20.33 11.21
C LYS A 32 5.28 19.12 11.53
N MET A 33 5.70 18.42 10.50
CA MET A 33 6.62 17.30 10.65
C MET A 33 7.93 17.74 11.30
N ARG A 34 8.50 16.85 12.10
CA ARG A 34 9.80 17.10 12.74
C ARG A 34 10.89 17.19 11.67
N PRO A 35 11.82 18.16 11.75
CA PRO A 35 12.86 18.34 10.73
C PRO A 35 13.74 17.09 10.49
N GLU A 36 13.95 16.28 11.52
CA GLU A 36 14.72 15.04 11.42
C GLU A 36 14.08 13.96 10.55
N TYR A 37 12.76 14.09 10.27
CA TYR A 37 12.02 13.19 9.38
C TYR A 37 11.75 13.86 8.03
N ALA A 38 12.76 14.54 7.48
CA ALA A 38 12.60 15.36 6.28
C ALA A 38 12.51 14.59 4.98
N PHE A 39 12.83 13.28 4.97
CA PHE A 39 12.71 12.49 3.75
C PHE A 39 11.25 12.37 3.34
N THR A 40 10.98 12.74 2.10
CA THR A 40 9.68 12.56 1.46
C THR A 40 9.86 11.78 0.16
N TYR A 41 8.93 10.90 -0.12
CA TYR A 41 8.86 10.20 -1.39
C TYR A 41 7.51 10.48 -2.06
N ALA A 42 7.52 10.55 -3.38
CA ALA A 42 6.31 10.83 -4.14
C ALA A 42 6.39 10.20 -5.53
N PHE A 43 5.23 10.01 -6.13
CA PHE A 43 5.15 9.74 -7.55
C PHE A 43 5.27 11.06 -8.31
N ARG A 44 6.36 11.21 -9.08
CA ARG A 44 6.62 12.40 -9.92
C ARG A 44 6.38 12.03 -11.38
N LYS A 45 5.32 12.58 -11.96
CA LYS A 45 4.95 12.31 -13.37
C LYS A 45 6.13 12.56 -14.33
N GLY A 46 6.40 11.57 -15.17
CA GLY A 46 7.53 11.63 -16.14
C GLY A 46 8.91 11.28 -15.54
N VAL A 47 9.00 11.09 -14.22
CA VAL A 47 10.24 10.75 -13.52
C VAL A 47 10.11 9.43 -12.79
N THR A 48 9.12 9.30 -11.90
CA THR A 48 8.87 8.06 -11.17
C THR A 48 8.17 7.04 -12.07
N GLN A 49 8.61 5.80 -12.01
CA GLN A 49 8.04 4.70 -12.79
C GLN A 49 7.88 3.46 -11.93
N LEU A 50 6.82 2.71 -12.16
CA LEU A 50 6.73 1.31 -11.71
C LEU A 50 7.63 0.48 -12.65
N SER A 51 8.92 0.39 -12.30
CA SER A 51 9.97 -0.15 -13.16
C SER A 51 10.04 -1.68 -13.15
N TYR A 52 9.55 -2.29 -12.09
CA TYR A 52 9.52 -3.74 -11.94
C TYR A 52 8.26 -4.18 -11.20
N ILE A 53 7.71 -5.31 -11.59
CA ILE A 53 6.66 -6.01 -10.86
C ILE A 53 6.73 -7.51 -11.13
N SER A 54 6.80 -8.29 -10.07
CA SER A 54 6.69 -9.74 -10.15
C SER A 54 5.22 -10.18 -10.24
N ARG A 55 4.96 -11.33 -10.83
CA ARG A 55 3.64 -11.98 -10.87
C ARG A 55 2.52 -11.14 -11.49
N LYS A 56 2.86 -10.21 -12.38
CA LYS A 56 1.89 -9.48 -13.19
C LYS A 56 1.01 -10.47 -13.98
N ASN A 57 -0.29 -10.23 -13.96
CA ASN A 57 -1.25 -11.06 -14.66
C ASN A 57 -2.12 -10.21 -15.59
N ASP A 58 -1.78 -10.22 -16.88
CA ASP A 58 -2.48 -9.39 -17.88
C ASP A 58 -3.94 -9.82 -18.11
N SER A 59 -4.23 -11.12 -18.02
CA SER A 59 -5.61 -11.59 -18.12
C SER A 59 -6.45 -11.11 -16.94
N LEU A 60 -5.90 -11.09 -15.73
CA LEU A 60 -6.55 -10.57 -14.55
C LEU A 60 -6.71 -9.05 -14.63
N ASN A 61 -5.71 -8.33 -15.15
CA ASN A 61 -5.83 -6.89 -15.40
C ASN A 61 -7.06 -6.59 -16.23
N ASN A 62 -7.23 -7.25 -17.37
CA ASN A 62 -8.34 -7.00 -18.28
C ASN A 62 -9.71 -7.29 -17.62
N LYS A 63 -9.80 -8.35 -16.82
CA LYS A 63 -11.03 -8.66 -16.07
C LYS A 63 -11.37 -7.56 -15.05
N ILE A 64 -10.37 -7.07 -14.33
CA ILE A 64 -10.58 -6.02 -13.32
C ILE A 64 -10.86 -4.69 -14.00
N HIS A 65 -10.20 -4.36 -15.09
CA HIS A 65 -10.50 -3.17 -15.88
C HIS A 65 -11.97 -3.14 -16.31
N ASN A 66 -12.48 -4.24 -16.86
CA ASN A 66 -13.87 -4.35 -17.26
C ASN A 66 -14.81 -4.21 -16.05
N TRP A 67 -14.48 -4.88 -14.94
CA TRP A 67 -15.28 -4.82 -13.73
C TRP A 67 -15.38 -3.40 -13.16
N PHE A 68 -14.29 -2.63 -13.14
CA PHE A 68 -14.32 -1.22 -12.72
C PHE A 68 -15.04 -0.34 -13.72
N GLY A 69 -14.80 -0.51 -15.01
CA GLY A 69 -15.43 0.28 -16.07
C GLY A 69 -16.94 0.14 -16.08
N ASP A 70 -17.45 -1.08 -16.02
CA ASP A 70 -18.87 -1.39 -16.12
C ASP A 70 -19.67 -1.01 -14.85
N ASN A 71 -19.03 -0.94 -13.70
CA ASN A 71 -19.75 -0.94 -12.42
C ASN A 71 -19.70 0.36 -11.62
N LYS A 72 -18.70 1.20 -11.82
CA LYS A 72 -18.41 2.30 -10.92
C LYS A 72 -18.32 3.68 -11.58
N GLY A 73 -18.52 3.77 -12.88
CA GLY A 73 -18.34 5.02 -13.61
C GLY A 73 -16.89 5.51 -13.64
N TYR A 74 -15.93 4.64 -13.34
CA TYR A 74 -14.52 4.97 -13.47
C TYR A 74 -14.15 5.14 -14.95
N THR A 75 -13.33 6.14 -15.24
CA THR A 75 -12.85 6.35 -16.60
C THR A 75 -11.95 5.20 -17.04
N THR A 76 -11.89 4.94 -18.32
CA THR A 76 -10.97 3.95 -18.91
C THR A 76 -9.53 4.20 -18.48
N GLU A 77 -9.14 5.46 -18.34
CA GLU A 77 -7.81 5.87 -17.87
C GLU A 77 -7.54 5.40 -16.44
N TYR A 78 -8.48 5.56 -15.52
CA TYR A 78 -8.36 5.04 -14.16
C TYR A 78 -8.21 3.51 -14.15
N CYS A 79 -9.03 2.82 -14.91
CA CYS A 79 -9.02 1.35 -15.00
C CYS A 79 -7.74 0.77 -15.61
N GLN A 80 -6.97 1.56 -16.36
CA GLN A 80 -5.72 1.13 -16.98
C GLN A 80 -4.47 1.52 -16.20
N SER A 81 -4.63 2.23 -15.10
CA SER A 81 -3.51 2.78 -14.33
C SER A 81 -2.82 1.80 -13.38
N PHE A 82 -3.20 0.53 -13.37
CA PHE A 82 -2.61 -0.46 -12.45
C PHE A 82 -2.22 -1.78 -13.13
N TYR A 83 -1.44 -2.58 -12.40
CA TYR A 83 -1.22 -3.99 -12.64
C TYR A 83 -1.80 -4.84 -11.51
N ALA A 84 -2.50 -5.92 -11.86
CA ALA A 84 -3.03 -6.87 -10.90
C ALA A 84 -2.07 -8.07 -10.74
N CYS A 85 -1.84 -8.43 -9.49
CA CYS A 85 -1.07 -9.61 -9.09
C CYS A 85 -1.99 -10.57 -8.35
N ALA A 86 -2.27 -11.73 -8.94
CA ALA A 86 -3.12 -12.73 -8.31
C ALA A 86 -2.48 -13.26 -7.02
N ILE A 87 -3.31 -13.45 -6.00
CA ILE A 87 -2.95 -14.12 -4.75
C ILE A 87 -3.82 -15.34 -4.57
N GLY A 88 -3.21 -16.43 -4.11
CA GLY A 88 -3.91 -17.71 -3.88
C GLY A 88 -4.44 -17.83 -2.45
N ASN A 89 -5.11 -18.95 -2.18
CA ASN A 89 -5.69 -19.26 -0.87
C ASN A 89 -4.66 -19.50 0.23
N THR A 90 -3.41 -19.74 -0.11
CA THR A 90 -2.33 -19.96 0.84
C THR A 90 -1.31 -18.84 0.75
N SER A 91 -0.82 -18.39 1.90
CA SER A 91 0.38 -17.56 1.98
C SER A 91 1.49 -18.28 1.21
N ASN A 92 1.97 -17.65 0.16
CA ASN A 92 2.88 -18.31 -0.75
C ASN A 92 4.33 -17.97 -0.41
N THR A 93 5.22 -18.91 -0.64
CA THR A 93 6.67 -18.71 -0.56
C THR A 93 7.18 -17.65 -1.53
N ASP A 94 6.38 -17.33 -2.57
CA ASP A 94 6.73 -16.34 -3.59
C ASP A 94 6.05 -15.00 -3.31
N ALA A 95 6.72 -14.14 -2.56
CA ALA A 95 6.28 -12.77 -2.33
C ALA A 95 6.07 -12.00 -3.65
N ILE A 96 5.02 -11.19 -3.67
CA ILE A 96 4.84 -10.23 -4.76
C ILE A 96 5.75 -9.05 -4.50
N THR A 97 6.52 -8.64 -5.49
CA THR A 97 7.43 -7.49 -5.38
C THR A 97 7.16 -6.49 -6.49
N ALA A 98 7.11 -5.22 -6.14
CA ALA A 98 7.05 -4.09 -7.07
C ALA A 98 8.14 -3.08 -6.73
N ILE A 99 8.71 -2.43 -7.74
CA ILE A 99 9.73 -1.39 -7.57
C ILE A 99 9.27 -0.13 -8.28
N TYR A 100 9.13 0.95 -7.52
CA TYR A 100 8.95 2.30 -8.02
C TYR A 100 10.30 2.99 -8.06
N SER A 101 10.81 3.26 -9.24
CA SER A 101 12.09 3.93 -9.42
C SER A 101 11.95 5.44 -9.25
N ASN A 102 12.99 6.07 -8.70
CA ASN A 102 13.13 7.51 -8.58
C ASN A 102 11.95 8.17 -7.84
N VAL A 103 11.69 7.71 -6.62
CA VAL A 103 10.60 8.23 -5.79
C VAL A 103 10.99 9.47 -4.98
N GLY A 104 12.27 9.76 -4.84
CA GLY A 104 12.77 10.88 -4.05
C GLY A 104 14.28 10.96 -4.08
N GLU A 105 14.82 11.80 -3.22
CA GLU A 105 16.25 11.97 -3.01
C GLU A 105 16.56 11.97 -1.51
N TYR A 106 17.61 11.28 -1.12
CA TYR A 106 18.11 11.22 0.25
C TYR A 106 19.63 11.35 0.26
N GLN A 107 20.13 12.36 0.96
CA GLN A 107 21.58 12.68 1.05
C GLN A 107 22.28 12.75 -0.32
N GLY A 108 21.62 13.39 -1.31
CA GLY A 108 22.14 13.55 -2.66
C GLY A 108 22.06 12.31 -3.55
N GLN A 109 21.40 11.24 -3.10
CA GLN A 109 21.22 10.01 -3.86
C GLN A 109 19.75 9.82 -4.24
N ILE A 110 19.53 9.42 -5.50
CA ILE A 110 18.19 9.05 -5.97
C ILE A 110 17.77 7.76 -5.27
N VAL A 111 16.51 7.71 -4.88
CA VAL A 111 15.92 6.62 -4.10
C VAL A 111 14.84 5.91 -4.87
N ASP A 112 14.86 4.58 -4.83
CA ASP A 112 13.80 3.71 -5.30
C ASP A 112 13.00 3.17 -4.09
N LEU A 113 11.72 2.90 -4.30
CA LEU A 113 10.86 2.24 -3.31
C LEU A 113 10.54 0.83 -3.79
N LYS A 114 11.02 -0.16 -3.05
CA LYS A 114 10.62 -1.55 -3.21
C LYS A 114 9.47 -1.85 -2.25
N VAL A 115 8.40 -2.38 -2.79
CA VAL A 115 7.22 -2.83 -2.04
C VAL A 115 7.10 -4.34 -2.21
N THR A 116 7.08 -5.04 -1.09
CA THR A 116 6.90 -6.48 -1.07
C THR A 116 5.60 -6.83 -0.34
N VAL A 117 4.85 -7.80 -0.86
CA VAL A 117 3.71 -8.43 -0.20
C VAL A 117 4.14 -9.84 0.22
N PRO A 118 4.71 -10.00 1.41
CA PRO A 118 5.23 -11.29 1.87
C PRO A 118 4.14 -12.24 2.38
N ALA A 119 2.99 -11.70 2.78
CA ALA A 119 1.91 -12.49 3.35
C ALA A 119 0.55 -11.81 3.17
N TRP A 120 -0.49 -12.61 3.19
CA TRP A 120 -1.89 -12.18 3.21
C TRP A 120 -2.72 -13.17 4.02
N GLY A 121 -3.87 -12.70 4.49
CA GLY A 121 -4.83 -13.50 5.25
C GLY A 121 -5.89 -14.15 4.38
N THR A 122 -7.10 -14.26 4.93
CA THR A 122 -8.23 -14.91 4.27
C THR A 122 -8.56 -14.23 2.94
N VAL A 123 -8.74 -15.03 1.91
CA VAL A 123 -9.21 -14.59 0.59
C VAL A 123 -10.67 -15.00 0.38
N ASN A 124 -11.43 -14.14 -0.28
CA ASN A 124 -12.79 -14.43 -0.69
C ASN A 124 -12.83 -14.76 -2.19
N ASN A 125 -12.89 -16.04 -2.52
CA ASN A 125 -12.96 -16.51 -3.91
C ASN A 125 -14.37 -16.37 -4.53
N ASP A 126 -15.35 -16.00 -3.72
CA ASP A 126 -16.74 -15.89 -4.16
C ASP A 126 -17.18 -14.45 -4.44
N HIS A 127 -16.23 -13.53 -4.42
CA HIS A 127 -16.53 -12.17 -4.83
C HIS A 127 -16.94 -12.14 -6.30
N VAL A 128 -18.11 -11.61 -6.55
CA VAL A 128 -18.72 -11.59 -7.89
C VAL A 128 -18.94 -10.15 -8.32
N GLY A 129 -18.43 -9.79 -9.47
CA GLY A 129 -18.72 -8.53 -10.12
C GLY A 129 -20.20 -8.44 -10.57
N LYS A 130 -20.59 -7.27 -11.06
CA LYS A 130 -21.97 -6.99 -11.51
C LYS A 130 -22.40 -7.88 -12.68
N ASP A 131 -21.45 -8.29 -13.50
CA ASP A 131 -21.61 -9.24 -14.62
C ASP A 131 -21.67 -10.70 -14.17
N LYS A 132 -21.70 -10.95 -12.85
CA LYS A 132 -21.63 -12.28 -12.22
C LYS A 132 -20.32 -13.02 -12.45
N THR A 133 -19.30 -12.38 -12.98
CA THR A 133 -17.96 -12.98 -13.11
C THR A 133 -17.25 -13.01 -11.76
N LYS A 134 -16.68 -14.15 -11.41
CA LYS A 134 -15.84 -14.26 -10.20
C LYS A 134 -14.55 -13.50 -10.40
N ILE A 135 -14.18 -12.68 -9.42
CA ILE A 135 -12.93 -11.92 -9.41
C ILE A 135 -11.91 -12.68 -8.56
N THR A 136 -10.79 -12.99 -9.18
CA THR A 136 -9.66 -13.61 -8.49
C THR A 136 -9.11 -12.63 -7.45
N PRO A 137 -8.91 -13.05 -6.18
CA PRO A 137 -8.26 -12.24 -5.18
C PRO A 137 -6.90 -11.73 -5.65
N CYS A 138 -6.63 -10.44 -5.46
CA CYS A 138 -5.41 -9.84 -5.98
C CYS A 138 -5.00 -8.58 -5.22
N VAL A 139 -3.76 -8.18 -5.45
CA VAL A 139 -3.21 -6.87 -5.09
C VAL A 139 -2.99 -6.08 -6.37
N LEU A 140 -3.37 -4.81 -6.35
CA LEU A 140 -3.18 -3.86 -7.45
C LEU A 140 -2.04 -2.90 -7.11
N PHE A 141 -1.14 -2.70 -8.06
CA PHE A 141 -0.06 -1.70 -8.00
C PHE A 141 -0.28 -0.67 -9.10
N TYR A 142 -0.41 0.60 -8.72
CA TYR A 142 -0.69 1.66 -9.68
C TYR A 142 0.57 2.11 -10.43
N LYS A 143 0.41 2.44 -11.71
CA LYS A 143 1.49 2.87 -12.61
C LYS A 143 1.74 4.38 -12.60
N ASP A 144 0.75 5.14 -12.18
CA ASP A 144 0.70 6.61 -12.23
C ASP A 144 0.74 7.26 -10.83
N ARG A 145 0.85 6.44 -9.81
CA ARG A 145 0.93 6.88 -8.40
C ARG A 145 1.51 5.77 -7.53
N ILE A 146 2.03 6.11 -6.36
CA ILE A 146 2.40 5.13 -5.33
C ILE A 146 1.13 4.82 -4.54
N ALA A 147 0.40 3.82 -5.00
CA ALA A 147 -0.83 3.36 -4.36
C ALA A 147 -1.00 1.85 -4.56
N PHE A 148 -1.68 1.24 -3.61
CA PHE A 148 -1.98 -0.18 -3.58
C PHE A 148 -3.44 -0.37 -3.26
N ASN A 149 -4.07 -1.35 -3.88
CA ASN A 149 -5.41 -1.76 -3.54
C ASN A 149 -5.47 -3.28 -3.43
N THR A 150 -6.43 -3.79 -2.69
CA THR A 150 -6.64 -5.23 -2.52
C THR A 150 -8.08 -5.57 -2.89
N ILE A 151 -8.26 -6.65 -3.62
CA ILE A 151 -9.59 -7.13 -4.01
C ILE A 151 -9.78 -8.53 -3.42
N SER A 152 -10.88 -8.69 -2.68
CA SER A 152 -11.29 -9.98 -2.11
C SER A 152 -10.29 -10.59 -1.13
N VAL A 153 -9.58 -9.74 -0.39
CA VAL A 153 -8.58 -10.14 0.62
C VAL A 153 -8.89 -9.42 1.93
N GLY A 154 -8.95 -10.17 3.01
CA GLY A 154 -9.25 -9.61 4.33
C GLY A 154 -8.08 -8.82 4.92
N THR A 155 -6.85 -9.32 4.77
CA THR A 155 -5.65 -8.63 5.26
C THR A 155 -4.49 -8.84 4.29
N VAL A 156 -3.66 -7.81 4.14
CA VAL A 156 -2.43 -7.87 3.34
C VAL A 156 -1.31 -7.20 4.13
N ARG A 157 -0.16 -7.86 4.21
CA ARG A 157 1.05 -7.29 4.76
C ARG A 157 1.85 -6.66 3.63
N PHE A 158 2.16 -5.37 3.76
CA PHE A 158 3.09 -4.65 2.90
C PHE A 158 4.39 -4.40 3.64
N GLN A 159 5.50 -4.62 2.96
CA GLN A 159 6.84 -4.27 3.43
C GLN A 159 7.43 -3.24 2.47
N PHE A 160 7.94 -2.14 3.02
CA PHE A 160 8.54 -1.04 2.27
C PHE A 160 10.04 -1.03 2.53
N GLU A 161 10.82 -0.99 1.46
CA GLU A 161 12.27 -0.88 1.50
C GLU A 161 12.70 0.23 0.56
N PHE A 162 13.50 1.17 1.06
CA PHE A 162 14.11 2.18 0.22
C PHE A 162 15.48 1.71 -0.24
N LEU A 163 15.77 1.86 -1.52
CA LEU A 163 17.00 1.39 -2.15
C LEU A 163 17.71 2.56 -2.84
N ASN A 164 19.03 2.50 -2.90
CA ASN A 164 19.76 3.35 -3.84
C ASN A 164 19.33 3.02 -5.26
N HIS A 165 19.10 4.06 -6.06
CA HIS A 165 18.59 3.94 -7.42
C HIS A 165 19.36 2.95 -8.26
N ASN A 166 18.65 2.06 -8.95
CA ASN A 166 19.19 0.99 -9.78
C ASN A 166 20.14 0.01 -9.07
N THR A 167 20.01 -0.12 -7.75
CA THR A 167 20.78 -1.09 -6.96
C THR A 167 19.88 -1.90 -6.05
N SER A 168 20.45 -2.92 -5.39
CA SER A 168 19.80 -3.65 -4.30
C SER A 168 20.23 -3.15 -2.91
N VAL A 169 21.02 -2.08 -2.86
CA VAL A 169 21.54 -1.56 -1.59
C VAL A 169 20.43 -0.82 -0.85
N GLN A 170 20.04 -1.36 0.29
CA GLN A 170 19.02 -0.75 1.14
C GLN A 170 19.58 0.49 1.85
N ILE A 171 18.75 1.50 1.95
CA ILE A 171 19.00 2.72 2.74
C ILE A 171 17.87 2.90 3.75
N TYR A 172 18.14 3.66 4.80
CA TYR A 172 17.22 3.85 5.92
C TYR A 172 16.92 5.35 6.13
N PRO A 173 16.18 5.96 5.21
CA PRO A 173 15.85 7.37 5.35
C PRO A 173 14.85 7.58 6.49
N LYS A 174 15.05 8.65 7.26
CA LYS A 174 14.05 9.10 8.23
C LYS A 174 13.02 9.98 7.54
N GLY A 175 11.79 9.52 7.53
CA GLY A 175 10.71 10.19 6.81
C GLY A 175 9.33 9.77 7.29
N HIS A 176 8.32 10.13 6.53
CA HIS A 176 6.92 9.85 6.84
C HIS A 176 6.29 8.99 5.76
N ILE A 177 5.44 8.07 6.20
CA ILE A 177 4.49 7.36 5.35
C ILE A 177 3.10 7.80 5.78
N THR A 178 2.33 8.34 4.86
CA THR A 178 0.93 8.71 5.11
C THR A 178 0.04 7.74 4.37
N ALA A 179 -0.83 7.07 5.10
CA ALA A 179 -1.93 6.33 4.52
C ALA A 179 -3.13 7.25 4.36
N VAL A 180 -3.69 7.28 3.18
CA VAL A 180 -4.88 8.04 2.82
C VAL A 180 -5.94 7.09 2.29
N ASP A 181 -7.19 7.55 2.30
CA ASP A 181 -8.32 6.79 1.72
C ASP A 181 -8.55 5.43 2.42
N LEU A 182 -8.55 5.46 3.76
CA LEU A 182 -8.99 4.34 4.57
C LEU A 182 -10.50 4.42 4.75
N ASP A 183 -11.21 3.52 4.09
CA ASP A 183 -12.67 3.43 4.20
C ASP A 183 -13.11 2.76 5.51
N SER A 184 -14.41 2.87 5.79
CA SER A 184 -15.03 2.17 6.93
C SER A 184 -14.71 0.67 6.91
N GLY A 185 -14.27 0.13 8.03
CA GLY A 185 -13.86 -1.26 8.18
C GLY A 185 -12.45 -1.58 7.66
N GLN A 186 -11.71 -0.58 7.23
CA GLN A 186 -10.28 -0.70 6.91
C GLN A 186 -9.43 -0.21 8.08
N GLY A 187 -8.24 -0.76 8.22
CA GLY A 187 -7.30 -0.37 9.25
C GLY A 187 -5.86 -0.67 8.86
N ILE A 188 -4.94 -0.02 9.55
CA ILE A 188 -3.51 -0.26 9.41
C ILE A 188 -2.98 -0.77 10.74
N ARG A 189 -2.22 -1.86 10.67
CA ARG A 189 -1.45 -2.37 11.80
C ARG A 189 0.03 -2.20 11.51
N THR A 190 0.76 -1.65 12.48
CA THR A 190 2.21 -1.55 12.44
C THR A 190 2.82 -2.03 13.75
N TYR A 191 4.11 -2.32 13.75
CA TYR A 191 4.83 -2.81 14.93
C TYR A 191 6.12 -2.00 15.11
N ASP A 192 6.53 -1.81 16.36
CA ASP A 192 7.77 -1.14 16.76
C ASP A 192 9.01 -1.75 16.09
N SER A 193 9.06 -3.09 16.00
CA SER A 193 10.14 -3.83 15.34
C SER A 193 10.27 -3.52 13.83
N TRP A 194 9.35 -2.76 13.25
CA TRP A 194 9.36 -2.41 11.82
C TRP A 194 9.97 -1.03 11.54
N GLY A 195 10.60 -0.42 12.54
CA GLY A 195 11.24 0.88 12.41
C GLY A 195 10.25 2.04 12.35
N VAL A 196 9.07 1.87 12.93
CA VAL A 196 8.08 2.93 13.11
C VAL A 196 8.29 3.56 14.48
N ASP A 197 8.69 4.82 14.51
CA ASP A 197 9.00 5.53 15.76
C ASP A 197 7.75 6.19 16.37
N HIS A 198 6.78 6.60 15.54
CA HIS A 198 5.59 7.33 15.99
C HIS A 198 4.44 7.23 14.99
N ILE A 199 3.22 7.27 15.48
CA ILE A 199 1.99 7.31 14.66
C ILE A 199 1.27 8.61 14.95
N TYR A 200 0.92 9.35 13.89
CA TYR A 200 0.10 10.55 13.96
C TYR A 200 -1.26 10.29 13.32
N LEU A 201 -2.31 10.60 14.05
CA LEU A 201 -3.69 10.51 13.59
C LEU A 201 -4.23 11.93 13.30
N ARG A 202 -5.00 12.08 12.22
CA ARG A 202 -5.63 13.33 11.82
C ARG A 202 -7.14 13.16 11.75
#